data_55b9bdf79c13e0057600be89434d2774
#
_entry.id   55b9bdf79c13e0057600be89434d2774
#
_cell.length_a   1.000
_cell.length_b   1.000
_cell.length_c   1.000
_cell.angle_alpha   90.00
_cell.angle_beta   90.00
_cell.angle_gamma   90.00
#
_symmetry.space_group_name_H-M   'P 1'
#
loop_
_entity.id
_entity.type
_entity.pdbx_description
1 polymer ?
#
loop_
_entity_poly.entity_id
_entity_poly.type
_entity_poly.pdbx_seq_one_letter_code
_entity_poly.pdbx_strand_id
1 'polypeptide(L)'
;ASMMQAISSLDDIMDPNFVKVAVDKNNNSLFFSRSVIPYPRDRNYPTVYYEHIGVYAFRKNALLRFTQWPITPLEAAEKIECLRYLENGIPLRMVLVDYMGVEIDTPEDLDRAAKLI
;
A
#
# COMPACT_ATOMS: atom_id res chain seq x y z
N ALA A 1 -6.23 -9.70 4.40
CA ALA A 1 -5.54 -9.63 3.11
C ALA A 1 -5.86 -8.31 2.41
N SER A 2 -4.95 -7.85 1.58
CA SER A 2 -5.15 -6.69 0.72
C SER A 2 -4.46 -6.95 -0.62
N MET A 3 -4.54 -6.00 -1.53
CA MET A 3 -3.97 -6.17 -2.88
C MET A 3 -2.79 -5.24 -3.10
N MET A 4 -1.92 -5.64 -4.00
CA MET A 4 -0.80 -4.83 -4.48
C MET A 4 -0.60 -5.04 -5.97
N GLN A 5 -0.03 -4.03 -6.63
CA GLN A 5 0.40 -4.14 -8.02
C GLN A 5 1.79 -3.58 -8.20
N ALA A 6 2.51 -4.09 -9.19
CA ALA A 6 3.80 -3.53 -9.55
C ALA A 6 3.62 -2.16 -10.19
N ILE A 7 4.46 -1.20 -9.81
CA ILE A 7 4.53 0.12 -10.44
C ILE A 7 5.91 0.32 -11.03
N SER A 8 5.96 0.89 -12.23
CA SER A 8 7.21 1.09 -12.98
C SER A 8 7.49 2.55 -13.32
N SER A 9 6.48 3.40 -13.26
CA SER A 9 6.66 4.85 -13.48
C SER A 9 7.41 5.46 -12.30
N LEU A 10 8.54 6.11 -12.56
CA LEU A 10 9.31 6.81 -11.52
C LEU A 10 8.48 7.89 -10.83
N ASP A 11 7.66 8.59 -11.56
CA ASP A 11 6.78 9.63 -11.02
C ASP A 11 5.79 9.05 -10.01
N ASP A 12 5.19 7.89 -10.32
CA ASP A 12 4.26 7.21 -9.42
C ASP A 12 4.97 6.64 -8.19
N ILE A 13 6.17 6.08 -8.37
CA ILE A 13 6.99 5.57 -7.26
C ILE A 13 7.32 6.69 -6.27
N MET A 14 7.63 7.87 -6.76
CA MET A 14 7.98 9.03 -5.94
C MET A 14 6.77 9.81 -5.41
N ASP A 15 5.58 9.56 -5.94
CA ASP A 15 4.37 10.26 -5.52
C ASP A 15 3.90 9.75 -4.15
N PRO A 16 3.82 10.62 -3.12
CA PRO A 16 3.36 10.22 -1.79
C PRO A 16 1.88 9.80 -1.73
N ASN A 17 1.08 10.09 -2.74
CA ASN A 17 -0.29 9.61 -2.84
C ASN A 17 -0.36 8.12 -3.19
N PHE A 18 0.67 7.59 -3.85
CA PHE A 18 0.82 6.16 -4.07
C PHE A 18 1.49 5.52 -2.85
N VAL A 19 0.73 4.75 -2.10
CA VAL A 19 1.27 4.04 -0.94
C VAL A 19 2.04 2.83 -1.41
N LYS A 20 3.35 2.78 -1.11
CA LYS A 20 4.20 1.63 -1.42
C LYS A 20 4.11 0.60 -0.31
N VAL A 21 4.28 -0.66 -0.67
CA VAL A 21 4.34 -1.76 0.28
C VAL A 21 5.56 -2.62 0.01
N ALA A 22 6.33 -2.87 1.07
CA ALA A 22 7.39 -3.87 1.06
C ALA A 22 6.84 -5.18 1.61
N VAL A 23 7.16 -6.28 0.95
CA VAL A 23 6.67 -7.62 1.33
C VAL A 23 7.82 -8.58 1.54
N ASP A 24 7.57 -9.61 2.34
CA ASP A 24 8.50 -10.72 2.47
C ASP A 24 8.36 -11.70 1.28
N LYS A 25 9.18 -12.74 1.28
CA LYS A 25 9.17 -13.76 0.21
C LYS A 25 7.84 -14.50 0.08
N ASN A 26 6.97 -14.44 1.07
CA ASN A 26 5.65 -15.05 1.08
C ASN A 26 4.52 -14.03 0.83
N ASN A 27 4.87 -12.82 0.41
CA ASN A 27 3.93 -11.73 0.16
C ASN A 27 3.16 -11.25 1.40
N ASN A 28 3.73 -11.43 2.58
CA ASN A 28 3.23 -10.78 3.78
C ASN A 28 3.83 -9.38 3.88
N SER A 29 3.01 -8.40 4.25
CA SER A 29 3.45 -7.03 4.36
C SER A 29 4.50 -6.86 5.46
N LEU A 30 5.59 -6.16 5.14
CA LEU A 30 6.62 -5.77 6.08
C LEU A 30 6.42 -4.32 6.55
N PHE A 31 6.09 -3.45 5.62
CA PHE A 31 5.83 -2.04 5.89
C PHE A 31 5.06 -1.40 4.74
N PHE A 32 4.25 -0.40 5.07
CA PHE A 32 3.57 0.48 4.11
C PHE A 32 4.09 1.90 4.31
N SER A 33 4.38 2.60 3.23
CA SER A 33 4.86 3.97 3.33
C SER A 33 4.52 4.80 2.09
N ARG A 34 4.35 6.08 2.30
CA ARG A 34 4.26 7.06 1.20
C ARG A 34 5.63 7.36 0.61
N SER A 35 6.69 7.11 1.37
CA SER A 35 8.07 7.19 0.89
C SER A 35 8.40 6.07 -0.09
N VAL A 36 9.47 6.26 -0.85
CA VAL A 36 10.01 5.21 -1.71
C VAL A 36 10.59 4.10 -0.83
N ILE A 37 9.98 2.95 -0.85
CA ILE A 37 10.46 1.73 -0.19
C ILE A 37 10.40 0.55 -1.17
N PRO A 38 11.48 -0.29 -1.27
CA PRO A 38 12.77 -0.15 -0.61
C PRO A 38 13.59 1.02 -1.20
N TYR A 39 14.59 1.50 -0.46
CA TYR A 39 15.51 2.50 -0.97
C TYR A 39 16.46 1.88 -1.99
N PRO A 40 16.56 2.42 -3.21
CA PRO A 40 17.37 1.81 -4.29
C PRO A 40 18.84 2.25 -4.19
N ARG A 41 19.56 1.77 -3.19
CA ARG A 41 20.97 2.13 -2.99
C ARG A 41 21.86 1.63 -4.13
N ASP A 42 21.67 0.38 -4.54
CA ASP A 42 22.29 -0.18 -5.74
C ASP A 42 21.37 0.04 -6.94
N ARG A 43 21.65 1.05 -7.73
CA ARG A 43 20.86 1.42 -8.89
C ARG A 43 20.95 0.43 -10.05
N ASN A 44 21.93 -0.48 -10.02
CA ASN A 44 22.07 -1.54 -11.03
C ASN A 44 21.23 -2.78 -10.68
N TYR A 45 20.75 -2.88 -9.44
CA TYR A 45 19.88 -3.98 -9.03
C TYR A 45 18.44 -3.69 -9.46
N PRO A 46 17.77 -4.61 -10.16
CA PRO A 46 16.39 -4.42 -10.60
C PRO A 46 15.44 -4.50 -9.40
N THR A 47 15.00 -3.37 -8.91
CA THR A 47 14.07 -3.27 -7.78
C THR A 47 12.64 -3.20 -8.29
N VAL A 48 11.77 -4.05 -7.77
CA VAL A 48 10.33 -4.00 -8.04
C VAL A 48 9.66 -3.25 -6.90
N TYR A 49 8.89 -2.22 -7.26
CA TYR A 49 8.08 -1.46 -6.32
C TYR A 49 6.63 -1.90 -6.44
N TYR A 50 5.95 -2.03 -5.30
CA TYR A 50 4.54 -2.39 -5.26
C TYR A 50 3.74 -1.24 -4.67
N GLU A 51 2.65 -0.91 -5.33
CA GLU A 51 1.62 -0.03 -4.82
C GLU A 51 0.58 -0.84 -4.06
N HIS A 52 0.21 -0.35 -2.89
CA HIS A 52 -0.91 -0.89 -2.14
C HIS A 52 -2.23 -0.42 -2.76
N ILE A 53 -3.11 -1.37 -3.04
CA ILE A 53 -4.47 -1.10 -3.50
C ILE A 53 -5.40 -1.29 -2.31
N GLY A 54 -6.13 -0.23 -1.95
CA GLY A 54 -6.94 -0.14 -0.74
C GLY A 54 -8.22 -0.98 -0.74
N VAL A 55 -8.13 -2.23 -1.17
CA VAL A 55 -9.22 -3.20 -1.08
C VAL A 55 -8.82 -4.29 -0.10
N TYR A 56 -9.68 -4.57 0.87
CA TYR A 56 -9.38 -5.44 1.99
C TYR A 56 -10.32 -6.61 2.09
N ALA A 57 -9.79 -7.76 2.52
CA ALA A 57 -10.56 -8.90 2.97
C ALA A 57 -10.14 -9.27 4.39
N PHE A 58 -11.09 -9.24 5.33
CA PHE A 58 -10.85 -9.54 6.72
C PHE A 58 -11.73 -10.68 7.21
N ARG A 59 -11.19 -11.49 8.10
CA ARG A 59 -12.03 -12.31 8.96
C ARG A 59 -12.74 -11.40 9.95
N LYS A 60 -13.98 -11.71 10.30
CA LYS A 60 -14.81 -10.92 11.22
C LYS A 60 -14.05 -10.54 12.50
N ASN A 61 -13.40 -11.51 13.14
CA ASN A 61 -12.66 -11.26 14.39
C ASN A 61 -11.48 -10.30 14.21
N ALA A 62 -10.80 -10.35 13.08
CA ALA A 62 -9.70 -9.44 12.78
C ALA A 62 -10.21 -8.01 12.61
N LEU A 63 -11.33 -7.83 11.90
CA LEU A 63 -11.94 -6.52 11.74
C LEU A 63 -12.44 -5.95 13.06
N LEU A 64 -13.09 -6.76 13.89
CA LEU A 64 -13.57 -6.33 15.21
C LEU A 64 -12.43 -5.92 16.13
N ARG A 65 -11.31 -6.65 16.11
CA ARG A 65 -10.11 -6.25 16.89
C ARG A 65 -9.55 -4.91 16.42
N PHE A 66 -9.48 -4.69 15.13
CA PHE A 66 -9.01 -3.43 14.57
C PHE A 66 -9.81 -2.24 15.10
N THR A 67 -11.13 -2.35 15.17
CA THR A 67 -11.99 -1.27 15.65
C THR A 67 -11.79 -0.94 17.13
N GLN A 68 -11.21 -1.87 17.90
CA GLN A 68 -10.95 -1.69 19.33
C GLN A 68 -9.56 -1.07 19.60
N TRP A 69 -8.65 -1.09 18.64
CA TRP A 69 -7.33 -0.53 18.82
C TRP A 69 -7.33 0.98 18.60
N PRO A 70 -6.60 1.73 19.43
CA PRO A 70 -6.38 3.15 19.16
C PRO A 70 -5.48 3.35 17.94
N ILE A 71 -5.51 4.56 17.38
CA ILE A 71 -4.60 4.96 16.33
C ILE A 71 -3.16 4.84 16.82
N THR A 72 -2.31 4.20 16.02
CA THR A 72 -0.92 3.96 16.33
C THR A 72 -0.01 5.08 15.79
N PRO A 73 1.21 5.24 16.33
CA PRO A 73 2.10 6.33 15.92
C PRO A 73 2.45 6.35 14.43
N LEU A 74 2.75 5.21 13.82
CA LEU A 74 3.09 5.13 12.40
C LEU A 74 1.88 5.43 11.52
N GLU A 75 0.70 4.93 11.89
CA GLU A 75 -0.55 5.27 11.23
C GLU A 75 -0.81 6.77 11.27
N ALA A 76 -0.65 7.38 12.44
CA ALA A 76 -0.87 8.81 12.60
C ALA A 76 0.11 9.64 11.77
N ALA A 77 1.38 9.19 11.68
CA ALA A 77 2.42 9.89 10.94
C ALA A 77 2.19 9.86 9.42
N GLU A 78 1.87 8.69 8.87
CA GLU A 78 1.74 8.52 7.42
C GLU A 78 0.30 8.53 6.91
N LYS A 79 -0.70 8.51 7.81
CA LYS A 79 -2.13 8.42 7.45
C LYS A 79 -2.41 7.17 6.61
N ILE A 80 -1.90 6.03 7.05
CA ILE A 80 -2.09 4.72 6.46
C ILE A 80 -2.66 3.79 7.53
N GLU A 81 -3.94 3.48 7.44
CA GLU A 81 -4.66 2.72 8.48
C GLU A 81 -4.12 1.31 8.71
N CYS A 82 -3.67 0.64 7.65
CA CYS A 82 -3.19 -0.75 7.77
C CYS A 82 -1.89 -0.87 8.58
N LEU A 83 -1.17 0.22 8.83
CA LEU A 83 -0.04 0.22 9.76
C LEU A 83 -0.47 -0.14 11.19
N ARG A 84 -1.72 0.09 11.55
CA ARG A 84 -2.25 -0.32 12.86
C ARG A 84 -2.19 -1.83 13.07
N TYR A 85 -2.43 -2.62 12.02
CA TYR A 85 -2.23 -4.08 12.10
C TYR A 85 -0.77 -4.43 12.31
N LEU A 86 0.14 -3.82 11.55
CA LEU A 86 1.57 -4.12 11.63
C LEU A 86 2.14 -3.74 13.01
N GLU A 87 1.76 -2.59 13.55
CA GLU A 87 2.19 -2.16 14.88
C GLU A 87 1.64 -3.04 16.01
N ASN A 88 0.55 -3.77 15.76
CA ASN A 88 0.02 -4.78 16.67
C ASN A 88 0.54 -6.20 16.36
N GLY A 89 1.57 -6.32 15.53
CA GLY A 89 2.24 -7.57 15.24
C GLY A 89 1.52 -8.48 14.25
N ILE A 90 0.55 -7.96 13.49
CA ILE A 90 -0.26 -8.73 12.53
C ILE A 90 0.02 -8.23 11.12
N PRO A 91 0.83 -8.94 10.31
CA PRO A 91 1.05 -8.58 8.92
C PRO A 91 -0.20 -8.83 8.08
N LEU A 92 -0.41 -8.01 7.05
CA LEU A 92 -1.42 -8.25 6.03
C LEU A 92 -0.82 -9.11 4.91
N ARG A 93 -1.55 -10.15 4.52
CA ARG A 93 -1.23 -10.91 3.31
C ARG A 93 -1.54 -10.04 2.10
N MET A 94 -0.56 -9.89 1.21
CA MET A 94 -0.71 -9.10 -0.02
C MET A 94 -0.93 -10.03 -1.21
N VAL A 95 -1.91 -9.72 -2.03
CA VAL A 95 -2.21 -10.43 -3.27
C VAL A 95 -1.74 -9.58 -4.43
N LEU A 96 -0.82 -10.13 -5.23
CA LEU A 96 -0.35 -9.45 -6.43
C LEU A 96 -1.42 -9.52 -7.52
N VAL A 97 -1.83 -8.37 -8.02
CA VAL A 97 -2.84 -8.25 -9.07
C VAL A 97 -2.31 -7.40 -10.23
N ASP A 98 -2.91 -7.60 -11.39
CA ASP A 98 -2.74 -6.71 -12.54
C ASP A 98 -3.98 -5.81 -12.62
N TYR A 99 -3.91 -4.70 -11.90
CA TYR A 99 -5.02 -3.77 -11.73
C TYR A 99 -4.81 -2.55 -12.61
N MET A 100 -5.78 -2.21 -13.43
CA MET A 100 -5.73 -1.08 -14.36
C MET A 100 -6.64 0.08 -13.93
N GLY A 101 -7.09 0.09 -12.69
CA GLY A 101 -7.96 1.14 -12.17
C GLY A 101 -7.17 2.38 -11.70
N VAL A 102 -7.90 3.45 -11.51
CA VAL A 102 -7.41 4.69 -10.91
C VAL A 102 -8.22 4.93 -9.64
N GLU A 103 -7.53 5.08 -8.50
CA GLU A 103 -8.15 5.57 -7.28
C GLU A 103 -8.38 7.07 -7.43
N ILE A 104 -9.56 7.53 -7.02
CA ILE A 104 -9.97 8.92 -7.17
C ILE A 104 -9.98 9.56 -5.78
N ASP A 105 -8.87 10.20 -5.42
CA ASP A 105 -8.70 10.94 -4.17
C ASP A 105 -8.55 12.44 -4.43
N THR A 106 -8.16 12.82 -5.64
CA THR A 106 -7.91 14.20 -6.06
C THR A 106 -8.65 14.54 -7.34
N PRO A 107 -8.87 15.83 -7.67
CA PRO A 107 -9.44 16.24 -8.96
C PRO A 107 -8.64 15.72 -10.15
N GLU A 108 -7.31 15.67 -10.05
CA GLU A 108 -6.42 15.14 -11.09
C GLU A 108 -6.65 13.66 -11.34
N ASP A 109 -6.96 12.90 -10.28
CA ASP A 109 -7.30 11.47 -10.39
C ASP A 109 -8.62 11.28 -11.14
N LEU A 110 -9.59 12.17 -10.91
CA LEU A 110 -10.86 12.15 -11.64
C LEU A 110 -10.63 12.37 -13.13
N ASP A 111 -9.77 13.33 -13.49
CA ASP A 111 -9.42 13.59 -14.89
C ASP A 111 -8.72 12.38 -15.54
N ARG A 112 -7.86 11.70 -14.81
CA ARG A 112 -7.22 10.46 -15.27
C ARG A 112 -8.23 9.34 -15.46
N ALA A 113 -9.13 9.16 -14.52
CA ALA A 113 -10.18 8.14 -14.59
C ALA A 113 -11.10 8.38 -15.79
N ALA A 114 -11.48 9.62 -16.05
CA ALA A 114 -12.32 10.00 -17.18
C ALA A 114 -11.69 9.64 -18.54
N LYS A 115 -10.35 9.66 -18.63
CA LYS A 115 -9.63 9.29 -19.86
C LYS A 115 -9.58 7.77 -20.12
N LEU A 116 -9.92 6.96 -19.12
CA LEU A 116 -9.96 5.49 -19.22
C LEU A 116 -11.32 4.95 -19.67
N ILE A 117 -12.33 5.78 -19.70
CA ILE A 117 -13.68 5.46 -20.18
C ILE A 117 -13.76 5.79 -21.71
#